data_f97f3863ecdcdabcdce4df8c7670d60c
#
_entry.id   f97f3863ecdcdabcdce4df8c7670d60c
#
_cell.length_a   1.000
_cell.length_b   1.000
_cell.length_c   1.000
_cell.angle_alpha   90.00
_cell.angle_beta   90.00
_cell.angle_gamma   90.00
#
_symmetry.space_group_name_H-M   'P 1'
#
loop_
_entity.id
_entity.type
_entity.pdbx_description
1 polymer ?
#
loop_
_entity_poly.entity_id
_entity_poly.type
_entity_poly.pdbx_seq_one_letter_code
_entity_poly.pdbx_strand_id
1 'polypeptide(L)'
;MTLNQLRYFCTASSCHSITKAAEELYVTQPTISMAIRDLEIEFGISLFSRKGNQLSLTQEGESFYKKATYILQYCNELQADYSSMSRIKPPLRIGIPPMLSTVFFPELLTAFHEKHPEIAVVLEEYGSVRACNLVQDDTLDVALVNMEQYNIDKFHNTVLANDQVVFCVSNDHRLAEKKSVTTKDMAKEQLIFFNADSVQNQILKMRFEMDGHTPNIVMRSSQIYTTLQFVKTGKYGCFLYSSMTDNFSTSNVTGIPLNPPVRIKIGMVWKKSKYISGDMLTFLHFTRMYYKEHPLIEK
;
A
#
# COMPACT_ATOMS: atom_id res chain seq x y z
N MET A 1 10.62 -22.19 -14.37
CA MET A 1 10.26 -20.95 -15.11
C MET A 1 8.84 -20.53 -14.78
N THR A 2 8.59 -19.23 -14.51
CA THR A 2 7.27 -18.64 -14.22
C THR A 2 6.97 -17.49 -15.19
N LEU A 3 5.70 -17.11 -15.36
CA LEU A 3 5.31 -15.97 -16.20
C LEU A 3 5.90 -14.65 -15.69
N ASN A 4 6.06 -14.48 -14.37
CA ASN A 4 6.72 -13.31 -13.80
C ASN A 4 8.20 -13.25 -14.17
N GLN A 5 8.91 -14.36 -14.12
CA GLN A 5 10.30 -14.42 -14.56
C GLN A 5 10.45 -14.04 -16.04
N LEU A 6 9.55 -14.53 -16.91
CA LEU A 6 9.52 -14.14 -18.33
C LEU A 6 9.25 -12.64 -18.49
N ARG A 7 8.29 -12.09 -17.74
CA ARG A 7 7.97 -10.66 -17.76
C ARG A 7 9.16 -9.82 -17.30
N TYR A 8 9.80 -10.17 -16.19
CA TYR A 8 10.98 -9.47 -15.67
C TYR A 8 12.13 -9.45 -16.69
N PHE A 9 12.38 -10.59 -17.31
CA PHE A 9 13.38 -10.70 -18.36
C PHE A 9 13.04 -9.82 -19.59
N CYS A 10 11.79 -9.89 -20.09
CA CYS A 10 11.36 -9.11 -21.24
C CYS A 10 11.41 -7.61 -20.97
N THR A 11 10.97 -7.16 -19.79
CA THR A 11 11.02 -5.74 -19.42
C THR A 11 12.45 -5.26 -19.22
N ALA A 12 13.33 -6.06 -18.61
CA ALA A 12 14.74 -5.72 -18.48
C ALA A 12 15.43 -5.57 -19.84
N SER A 13 15.02 -6.41 -20.80
CA SER A 13 15.50 -6.34 -22.18
C SER A 13 15.04 -5.06 -22.89
N SER A 14 13.75 -4.72 -22.82
CA SER A 14 13.19 -3.51 -23.44
C SER A 14 13.74 -2.22 -22.85
N CYS A 15 13.93 -2.19 -21.52
CA CYS A 15 14.50 -1.03 -20.83
C CYS A 15 16.04 -0.93 -20.98
N HIS A 16 16.72 -1.95 -21.51
CA HIS A 16 18.18 -2.09 -21.52
C HIS A 16 18.82 -1.84 -20.13
N SER A 17 18.04 -2.08 -19.06
CA SER A 17 18.43 -1.76 -17.70
C SER A 17 17.57 -2.54 -16.70
N ILE A 18 18.22 -3.26 -15.80
CA ILE A 18 17.53 -3.97 -14.69
C ILE A 18 16.88 -2.98 -13.72
N THR A 19 17.56 -1.86 -13.46
CA THR A 19 17.03 -0.82 -12.54
C THR A 19 15.76 -0.18 -13.07
N LYS A 20 15.77 0.25 -14.35
CA LYS A 20 14.57 0.83 -14.98
C LYS A 20 13.42 -0.17 -15.07
N ALA A 21 13.72 -1.44 -15.39
CA ALA A 21 12.72 -2.49 -15.39
C ALA A 21 12.11 -2.73 -13.99
N ALA A 22 12.93 -2.65 -12.95
CA ALA A 22 12.46 -2.74 -11.57
C ALA A 22 11.52 -1.59 -11.19
N GLU A 23 11.85 -0.38 -11.63
CA GLU A 23 10.99 0.80 -11.46
C GLU A 23 9.67 0.66 -12.22
N GLU A 24 9.71 0.20 -13.47
CA GLU A 24 8.53 0.01 -14.31
C GLU A 24 7.60 -1.08 -13.77
N LEU A 25 8.17 -2.16 -13.23
CA LEU A 25 7.41 -3.31 -12.70
C LEU A 25 7.13 -3.21 -11.20
N TYR A 26 7.50 -2.10 -10.55
CA TYR A 26 7.30 -1.88 -9.11
C TYR A 26 7.88 -2.99 -8.22
N VAL A 27 9.04 -3.49 -8.60
CA VAL A 27 9.79 -4.49 -7.83
C VAL A 27 11.18 -3.98 -7.50
N THR A 28 11.91 -4.69 -6.63
CA THR A 28 13.30 -4.33 -6.33
C THR A 28 14.24 -4.83 -7.44
N GLN A 29 15.32 -4.11 -7.68
CA GLN A 29 16.34 -4.54 -8.64
C GLN A 29 16.91 -5.95 -8.34
N PRO A 30 17.16 -6.34 -7.08
CA PRO A 30 17.53 -7.72 -6.73
C PRO A 30 16.50 -8.76 -7.17
N THR A 31 15.19 -8.44 -7.11
CA THR A 31 14.13 -9.35 -7.54
C THR A 31 14.25 -9.71 -9.02
N ILE A 32 14.46 -8.71 -9.88
CA ILE A 32 14.64 -8.94 -11.32
C ILE A 32 15.96 -9.67 -11.59
N SER A 33 17.04 -9.26 -10.94
CA SER A 33 18.34 -9.91 -11.12
C SER A 33 18.31 -11.39 -10.74
N MET A 34 17.66 -11.74 -9.63
CA MET A 34 17.49 -13.11 -9.19
C MET A 34 16.64 -13.91 -10.19
N ALA A 35 15.50 -13.37 -10.61
CA ALA A 35 14.61 -14.01 -11.56
C ALA A 35 15.29 -14.31 -12.90
N ILE A 36 16.10 -13.39 -13.42
CA ILE A 36 16.90 -13.60 -14.63
C ILE A 36 17.96 -14.67 -14.40
N ARG A 37 18.68 -14.62 -13.28
CA ARG A 37 19.66 -15.64 -12.93
C ARG A 37 19.07 -17.02 -12.80
N ASP A 38 17.89 -17.16 -12.21
CA ASP A 38 17.18 -18.42 -12.08
C ASP A 38 16.83 -18.99 -13.46
N LEU A 39 16.39 -18.14 -14.42
CA LEU A 39 16.17 -18.56 -15.81
C LEU A 39 17.48 -19.02 -16.48
N GLU A 40 18.56 -18.28 -16.33
CA GLU A 40 19.87 -18.64 -16.88
C GLU A 40 20.37 -19.98 -16.33
N ILE A 41 20.17 -20.23 -15.04
CA ILE A 41 20.51 -21.51 -14.39
C ILE A 41 19.62 -22.64 -14.92
N GLU A 42 18.29 -22.43 -14.97
CA GLU A 42 17.32 -23.43 -15.39
C GLU A 42 17.57 -23.92 -16.83
N PHE A 43 17.95 -22.99 -17.73
CA PHE A 43 18.17 -23.30 -19.15
C PHE A 43 19.66 -23.53 -19.49
N GLY A 44 20.58 -23.30 -18.55
CA GLY A 44 22.03 -23.48 -18.76
C GLY A 44 22.62 -22.53 -19.78
N ILE A 45 22.03 -21.33 -19.97
CA ILE A 45 22.44 -20.33 -20.95
C ILE A 45 22.56 -18.96 -20.29
N SER A 46 23.38 -18.07 -20.87
CA SER A 46 23.40 -16.65 -20.49
C SER A 46 22.44 -15.89 -21.39
N LEU A 47 21.50 -15.18 -20.79
CA LEU A 47 20.49 -14.38 -21.52
C LEU A 47 20.99 -12.96 -21.78
N PHE A 48 21.82 -12.42 -20.88
CA PHE A 48 22.39 -11.10 -21.01
C PHE A 48 23.92 -11.12 -21.06
N SER A 49 24.47 -10.18 -21.81
CA SER A 49 25.89 -9.83 -21.84
C SER A 49 26.06 -8.37 -21.42
N ARG A 50 27.23 -8.04 -20.86
CA ARG A 50 27.62 -6.66 -20.58
C ARG A 50 28.57 -6.18 -21.66
N LYS A 51 28.11 -5.26 -22.52
CA LYS A 51 28.99 -4.49 -23.40
C LYS A 51 29.17 -3.08 -22.81
N GLY A 52 30.27 -2.87 -22.12
CA GLY A 52 30.50 -1.63 -21.37
C GLY A 52 29.52 -1.49 -20.21
N ASN A 53 28.79 -0.38 -20.16
CA ASN A 53 27.81 -0.07 -19.10
C ASN A 53 26.35 -0.37 -19.50
N GLN A 54 26.11 -0.98 -20.68
CA GLN A 54 24.77 -1.29 -21.17
C GLN A 54 24.48 -2.79 -21.08
N LEU A 55 23.25 -3.09 -20.64
CA LEU A 55 22.69 -4.43 -20.64
C LEU A 55 22.28 -4.77 -22.09
N SER A 56 22.81 -5.84 -22.65
CA SER A 56 22.51 -6.31 -24.00
C SER A 56 22.16 -7.79 -23.98
N LEU A 57 21.27 -8.23 -24.85
CA LEU A 57 20.98 -9.66 -25.01
C LEU A 57 22.16 -10.39 -25.66
N THR A 58 22.33 -11.64 -25.29
CA THR A 58 23.15 -12.64 -26.03
C THR A 58 22.36 -13.12 -27.26
N GLN A 59 22.97 -13.92 -28.13
CA GLN A 59 22.25 -14.55 -29.24
C GLN A 59 21.15 -15.48 -28.72
N GLU A 60 21.43 -16.23 -27.66
CA GLU A 60 20.49 -17.08 -26.95
C GLU A 60 19.40 -16.22 -26.29
N GLY A 61 19.78 -15.09 -25.69
CA GLY A 61 18.86 -14.13 -25.08
C GLY A 61 17.88 -13.53 -26.07
N GLU A 62 18.31 -13.19 -27.30
CA GLU A 62 17.42 -12.70 -28.38
C GLU A 62 16.41 -13.76 -28.80
N SER A 63 16.86 -15.02 -28.96
CA SER A 63 15.99 -16.14 -29.29
C SER A 63 14.98 -16.39 -28.16
N PHE A 64 15.44 -16.35 -26.91
CA PHE A 64 14.60 -16.52 -25.73
C PHE A 64 13.59 -15.37 -25.60
N TYR A 65 14.01 -14.13 -25.86
CA TYR A 65 13.14 -12.94 -25.81
C TYR A 65 11.94 -13.07 -26.75
N LYS A 66 12.18 -13.48 -28.01
CA LYS A 66 11.11 -13.70 -28.99
C LYS A 66 10.08 -14.72 -28.48
N LYS A 67 10.56 -15.84 -27.93
CA LYS A 67 9.67 -16.89 -27.39
C LYS A 67 8.95 -16.46 -26.12
N ALA A 68 9.65 -15.79 -25.21
CA ALA A 68 9.08 -15.28 -23.97
C ALA A 68 7.97 -14.25 -24.24
N THR A 69 8.22 -13.32 -25.17
CA THR A 69 7.23 -12.33 -25.62
C THR A 69 5.99 -13.01 -26.22
N TYR A 70 6.18 -14.03 -27.05
CA TYR A 70 5.07 -14.79 -27.62
C TYR A 70 4.24 -15.51 -26.55
N ILE A 71 4.88 -16.13 -25.55
CA ILE A 71 4.19 -16.79 -24.44
C ILE A 71 3.37 -15.77 -23.64
N LEU A 72 3.96 -14.63 -23.31
CA LEU A 72 3.27 -13.56 -22.57
C LEU A 72 2.09 -13.00 -23.37
N GLN A 73 2.26 -12.79 -24.68
CA GLN A 73 1.18 -12.36 -25.56
C GLN A 73 0.06 -13.39 -25.62
N TYR A 74 0.38 -14.65 -25.81
CA TYR A 74 -0.62 -15.73 -25.86
C TYR A 74 -1.38 -15.87 -24.51
N CYS A 75 -0.71 -15.71 -23.39
CA CYS A 75 -1.37 -15.64 -22.10
C CYS A 75 -2.35 -14.46 -21.98
N ASN A 76 -1.97 -13.30 -22.52
CA ASN A 76 -2.86 -12.14 -22.54
C ASN A 76 -4.06 -12.36 -23.48
N GLU A 77 -3.85 -12.94 -24.65
CA GLU A 77 -4.92 -13.31 -25.60
C GLU A 77 -5.87 -14.33 -24.96
N LEU A 78 -5.34 -15.40 -24.33
CA LEU A 78 -6.14 -16.36 -23.60
C LEU A 78 -7.01 -15.68 -22.51
N GLN A 79 -6.43 -14.77 -21.76
CA GLN A 79 -7.17 -14.00 -20.75
C GLN A 79 -8.25 -13.12 -21.40
N ALA A 80 -7.94 -12.46 -22.53
CA ALA A 80 -8.88 -11.62 -23.24
C ALA A 80 -10.05 -12.44 -23.82
N ASP A 81 -9.74 -13.59 -24.45
CA ASP A 81 -10.75 -14.44 -25.07
C ASP A 81 -11.74 -15.01 -24.04
N TYR A 82 -11.23 -15.53 -22.93
CA TYR A 82 -12.07 -16.10 -21.87
C TYR A 82 -12.73 -15.02 -20.98
N SER A 83 -12.10 -13.84 -20.83
CA SER A 83 -12.74 -12.70 -20.18
C SER A 83 -13.88 -12.14 -21.06
N SER A 84 -13.80 -12.25 -22.40
CA SER A 84 -14.86 -11.84 -23.30
C SER A 84 -16.00 -12.87 -23.39
N MET A 85 -15.73 -14.14 -23.13
CA MET A 85 -16.74 -15.21 -23.02
C MET A 85 -17.49 -15.18 -21.69
N SER A 86 -16.82 -14.87 -20.58
CA SER A 86 -17.51 -14.44 -19.36
C SER A 86 -17.78 -12.95 -19.51
N ARG A 87 -19.03 -12.57 -19.71
CA ARG A 87 -19.49 -11.17 -19.90
C ARG A 87 -19.05 -10.20 -18.79
N ILE A 88 -18.24 -10.64 -17.82
CA ILE A 88 -17.78 -9.86 -16.67
C ILE A 88 -16.31 -10.24 -16.39
N LYS A 89 -15.37 -9.36 -16.75
CA LYS A 89 -14.01 -9.44 -16.20
C LYS A 89 -14.10 -9.43 -14.67
N PRO A 90 -13.35 -10.30 -13.95
CA PRO A 90 -13.32 -10.22 -12.49
C PRO A 90 -12.80 -8.84 -12.09
N PRO A 91 -13.46 -8.16 -11.15
CA PRO A 91 -13.01 -6.86 -10.69
C PRO A 91 -11.66 -6.98 -9.96
N LEU A 92 -10.87 -5.92 -10.01
CA LEU A 92 -9.69 -5.76 -9.19
C LEU A 92 -10.10 -5.58 -7.72
N ARG A 93 -9.72 -6.52 -6.86
CA ARG A 93 -10.11 -6.54 -5.44
C ARG A 93 -9.06 -5.82 -4.61
N ILE A 94 -9.43 -4.72 -3.99
CA ILE A 94 -8.51 -3.84 -3.25
C ILE A 94 -8.93 -3.78 -1.78
N GLY A 95 -8.00 -4.09 -0.88
CA GLY A 95 -8.17 -3.92 0.55
C GLY A 95 -7.62 -2.57 1.02
N ILE A 96 -8.33 -1.89 1.92
CA ILE A 96 -7.89 -0.61 2.45
C ILE A 96 -8.34 -0.43 3.92
N PRO A 97 -7.49 0.11 4.82
CA PRO A 97 -7.94 0.49 6.15
C PRO A 97 -8.94 1.64 6.16
N PRO A 98 -9.91 1.66 7.08
CA PRO A 98 -10.94 2.70 7.15
C PRO A 98 -10.41 4.13 7.16
N MET A 99 -9.29 4.39 7.82
CA MET A 99 -8.68 5.72 7.81
C MET A 99 -8.18 6.13 6.42
N LEU A 100 -7.59 5.20 5.68
CA LEU A 100 -7.08 5.48 4.34
C LEU A 100 -8.23 5.57 3.32
N SER A 101 -9.29 4.78 3.49
CA SER A 101 -10.47 4.84 2.63
C SER A 101 -11.21 6.17 2.71
N THR A 102 -11.19 6.81 3.89
CA THR A 102 -11.92 8.06 4.10
C THR A 102 -11.25 9.27 3.42
N VAL A 103 -9.93 9.34 3.44
CA VAL A 103 -9.21 10.58 3.02
C VAL A 103 -8.47 10.39 1.70
N PHE A 104 -7.87 9.23 1.49
CA PHE A 104 -6.93 9.06 0.38
C PHE A 104 -7.54 8.42 -0.87
N PHE A 105 -8.60 7.66 -0.70
CA PHE A 105 -9.09 6.81 -1.77
C PHE A 105 -10.22 7.40 -2.63
N PRO A 106 -11.12 8.26 -2.12
CA PRO A 106 -12.25 8.75 -2.92
C PRO A 106 -11.81 9.48 -4.19
N GLU A 107 -10.86 10.41 -4.06
CA GLU A 107 -10.35 11.19 -5.21
C GLU A 107 -9.54 10.32 -6.16
N LEU A 108 -8.66 9.46 -5.62
CA LEU A 108 -7.89 8.51 -6.41
C LEU A 108 -8.80 7.60 -7.25
N LEU A 109 -9.82 6.99 -6.62
CA LEU A 109 -10.70 6.05 -7.31
C LEU A 109 -11.57 6.76 -8.36
N THR A 110 -12.05 7.96 -8.06
CA THR A 110 -12.78 8.79 -9.01
C THR A 110 -11.91 9.10 -10.24
N ALA A 111 -10.71 9.62 -10.03
CA ALA A 111 -9.77 9.92 -11.12
C ALA A 111 -9.34 8.65 -11.89
N PHE A 112 -9.23 7.51 -11.20
CA PHE A 112 -8.92 6.24 -11.85
C PHE A 112 -10.06 5.79 -12.77
N HIS A 113 -11.30 5.80 -12.30
CA HIS A 113 -12.47 5.42 -13.09
C HIS A 113 -12.72 6.34 -14.29
N GLU A 114 -12.40 7.64 -14.17
CA GLU A 114 -12.48 8.57 -15.30
C GLU A 114 -11.50 8.22 -16.43
N LYS A 115 -10.30 7.74 -16.09
CA LYS A 115 -9.26 7.37 -17.08
C LYS A 115 -9.36 5.92 -17.55
N HIS A 116 -9.86 5.03 -16.70
CA HIS A 116 -9.93 3.58 -16.92
C HIS A 116 -11.31 3.01 -16.58
N PRO A 117 -12.37 3.46 -17.26
CA PRO A 117 -13.75 3.02 -17.00
C PRO A 117 -13.98 1.53 -17.30
N GLU A 118 -13.10 0.91 -18.07
CA GLU A 118 -13.13 -0.52 -18.42
C GLU A 118 -12.63 -1.43 -17.27
N ILE A 119 -11.93 -0.88 -16.27
CA ILE A 119 -11.38 -1.63 -15.15
C ILE A 119 -12.33 -1.55 -13.96
N ALA A 120 -13.03 -2.63 -13.69
CA ALA A 120 -13.89 -2.71 -12.51
C ALA A 120 -13.02 -2.87 -11.24
N VAL A 121 -13.32 -2.09 -10.21
CA VAL A 121 -12.65 -2.14 -8.91
C VAL A 121 -13.68 -2.43 -7.83
N VAL A 122 -13.37 -3.39 -6.95
CA VAL A 122 -14.09 -3.64 -5.71
C VAL A 122 -13.20 -3.28 -4.54
N LEU A 123 -13.69 -2.37 -3.70
CA LEU A 123 -13.00 -1.89 -2.53
C LEU A 123 -13.60 -2.52 -1.28
N GLU A 124 -12.75 -3.07 -0.41
CA GLU A 124 -13.15 -3.67 0.85
C GLU A 124 -12.35 -3.10 2.01
N GLU A 125 -13.02 -2.76 3.12
CA GLU A 125 -12.38 -2.18 4.29
C GLU A 125 -11.91 -3.26 5.27
N TYR A 126 -10.60 -3.29 5.51
CA TYR A 126 -9.94 -4.15 6.49
C TYR A 126 -8.81 -3.40 7.18
N GLY A 127 -8.49 -3.71 8.43
CA GLY A 127 -7.24 -3.27 9.04
C GLY A 127 -6.03 -3.80 8.27
N SER A 128 -4.91 -3.07 8.32
CA SER A 128 -3.71 -3.39 7.50
C SER A 128 -3.23 -4.83 7.66
N VAL A 129 -3.29 -5.38 8.88
CA VAL A 129 -2.87 -6.77 9.16
C VAL A 129 -3.77 -7.76 8.41
N ARG A 130 -5.09 -7.58 8.51
CA ARG A 130 -6.05 -8.46 7.83
C ARG A 130 -5.97 -8.31 6.32
N ALA A 131 -5.85 -7.09 5.81
CA ALA A 131 -5.70 -6.84 4.37
C ALA A 131 -4.46 -7.55 3.80
N CYS A 132 -3.32 -7.49 4.48
CA CYS A 132 -2.12 -8.23 4.09
C CYS A 132 -2.32 -9.75 4.04
N ASN A 133 -3.02 -10.33 5.03
CA ASN A 133 -3.34 -11.77 5.04
C ASN A 133 -4.22 -12.13 3.85
N LEU A 134 -5.25 -11.35 3.55
CA LEU A 134 -6.14 -11.57 2.40
C LEU A 134 -5.41 -11.44 1.05
N VAL A 135 -4.39 -10.58 0.96
CA VAL A 135 -3.49 -10.53 -0.20
C VAL A 135 -2.64 -11.81 -0.29
N GLN A 136 -2.14 -12.31 0.85
CA GLN A 136 -1.35 -13.55 0.88
C GLN A 136 -2.19 -14.76 0.44
N ASP A 137 -3.48 -14.78 0.77
CA ASP A 137 -4.43 -15.84 0.46
C ASP A 137 -5.12 -15.67 -0.90
N ASP A 138 -4.68 -14.73 -1.74
CA ASP A 138 -5.25 -14.40 -3.06
C ASP A 138 -6.73 -13.95 -3.03
N THR A 139 -7.27 -13.61 -1.86
CA THR A 139 -8.62 -13.05 -1.71
C THR A 139 -8.67 -11.61 -2.20
N LEU A 140 -7.60 -10.85 -1.95
CA LEU A 140 -7.38 -9.51 -2.49
C LEU A 140 -6.24 -9.54 -3.51
N ASP A 141 -6.27 -8.62 -4.46
CA ASP A 141 -5.22 -8.46 -5.45
C ASP A 141 -4.14 -7.50 -4.98
N VAL A 142 -4.56 -6.40 -4.35
CA VAL A 142 -3.72 -5.34 -3.79
C VAL A 142 -4.30 -4.89 -2.46
N ALA A 143 -3.46 -4.44 -1.54
CA ALA A 143 -3.92 -3.70 -0.38
C ALA A 143 -3.13 -2.40 -0.21
N LEU A 144 -3.84 -1.31 0.12
CA LEU A 144 -3.24 -0.12 0.67
C LEU A 144 -3.14 -0.32 2.18
N VAL A 145 -1.98 -0.06 2.77
CA VAL A 145 -1.75 -0.40 4.17
C VAL A 145 -0.82 0.61 4.85
N ASN A 146 -0.91 0.68 6.18
CA ASN A 146 0.18 1.18 6.98
C ASN A 146 1.26 0.09 7.03
N MET A 147 2.43 0.40 6.49
CA MET A 147 3.52 -0.54 6.28
C MET A 147 4.41 -0.75 7.51
N GLU A 148 4.22 0.02 8.57
CA GLU A 148 5.02 -0.11 9.79
C GLU A 148 4.69 -1.41 10.54
N GLN A 149 5.71 -2.03 11.13
CA GLN A 149 5.61 -3.23 11.98
C GLN A 149 4.97 -4.47 11.34
N TYR A 150 4.81 -4.52 10.04
CA TYR A 150 4.42 -5.73 9.32
C TYR A 150 5.60 -6.28 8.53
N ASN A 151 5.71 -7.61 8.43
CA ASN A 151 6.77 -8.24 7.62
C ASN A 151 6.45 -8.06 6.13
N ILE A 152 6.76 -6.86 5.62
CA ILE A 152 6.52 -6.43 4.25
C ILE A 152 7.42 -7.18 3.26
N ASP A 153 8.50 -7.78 3.72
CA ASP A 153 9.45 -8.53 2.87
C ASP A 153 8.80 -9.72 2.15
N LYS A 154 7.64 -10.17 2.61
CA LYS A 154 6.85 -11.20 1.93
C LYS A 154 6.08 -10.70 0.70
N PHE A 155 5.96 -9.38 0.53
CA PHE A 155 5.20 -8.75 -0.53
C PHE A 155 6.11 -7.95 -1.46
N HIS A 156 5.68 -7.75 -2.68
CA HIS A 156 6.06 -6.57 -3.43
C HIS A 156 5.35 -5.38 -2.82
N ASN A 157 6.01 -4.25 -2.79
CA ASN A 157 5.43 -3.07 -2.18
C ASN A 157 5.94 -1.78 -2.84
N THR A 158 5.17 -0.71 -2.69
CA THR A 158 5.59 0.64 -3.04
C THR A 158 5.08 1.63 -2.00
N VAL A 159 5.94 2.51 -1.55
CA VAL A 159 5.58 3.59 -0.62
C VAL A 159 4.89 4.70 -1.42
N LEU A 160 3.76 5.17 -0.92
CA LEU A 160 2.99 6.27 -1.50
C LEU A 160 3.18 7.57 -0.72
N ALA A 161 3.15 7.47 0.62
CA ALA A 161 3.27 8.64 1.49
C ALA A 161 3.84 8.27 2.87
N ASN A 162 4.30 9.31 3.58
CA ASN A 162 4.60 9.23 5.00
C ASN A 162 3.65 10.16 5.74
N ASP A 163 3.22 9.78 6.93
CA ASP A 163 2.37 10.56 7.79
C ASP A 163 2.77 10.34 9.26
N GLN A 164 2.05 10.92 10.17
CA GLN A 164 2.21 10.69 11.60
C GLN A 164 0.86 10.57 12.31
N VAL A 165 0.87 9.86 13.43
CA VAL A 165 -0.30 9.74 14.29
C VAL A 165 -0.39 10.98 15.18
N VAL A 166 -1.58 11.54 15.29
CA VAL A 166 -1.91 12.63 16.23
C VAL A 166 -2.97 12.16 17.21
N PHE A 167 -2.95 12.75 18.42
CA PHE A 167 -3.96 12.55 19.42
C PHE A 167 -5.06 13.59 19.25
N CYS A 168 -6.27 13.16 18.96
CA CYS A 168 -7.41 14.02 18.70
C CYS A 168 -8.31 14.15 19.92
N VAL A 169 -8.61 15.38 20.30
CA VAL A 169 -9.48 15.76 21.40
C VAL A 169 -10.39 16.92 21.00
N SER A 170 -11.46 17.20 21.75
CA SER A 170 -12.26 18.41 21.58
C SER A 170 -11.39 19.67 21.81
N ASN A 171 -11.71 20.76 21.12
CA ASN A 171 -11.03 22.04 21.31
C ASN A 171 -11.11 22.56 22.75
N ASP A 172 -12.16 22.18 23.49
CA ASP A 172 -12.35 22.53 24.89
C ASP A 172 -11.63 21.59 25.87
N HIS A 173 -10.93 20.59 25.36
CA HIS A 173 -10.25 19.61 26.19
C HIS A 173 -8.98 20.18 26.82
N ARG A 174 -8.67 19.83 28.09
CA ARG A 174 -7.50 20.32 28.84
C ARG A 174 -6.15 20.15 28.14
N LEU A 175 -6.05 19.22 27.21
CA LEU A 175 -4.82 18.96 26.43
C LEU A 175 -4.79 19.72 25.10
N ALA A 176 -5.89 20.33 24.63
CA ALA A 176 -6.03 20.91 23.31
C ALA A 176 -4.95 21.98 22.98
N GLU A 177 -4.54 22.75 23.98
CA GLU A 177 -3.53 23.81 23.82
C GLU A 177 -2.08 23.30 23.89
N LYS A 178 -1.86 22.00 24.16
CA LYS A 178 -0.50 21.45 24.21
C LYS A 178 0.11 21.36 22.82
N LYS A 179 1.37 21.75 22.71
CA LYS A 179 2.16 21.58 21.46
C LYS A 179 2.41 20.11 21.10
N SER A 180 2.47 19.25 22.11
CA SER A 180 2.61 17.79 21.97
C SER A 180 2.15 17.09 23.24
N VAL A 181 1.79 15.80 23.11
CA VAL A 181 1.39 14.93 24.25
C VAL A 181 2.24 13.70 24.34
N THR A 182 2.46 13.25 25.57
CA THR A 182 3.17 12.00 25.90
C THR A 182 2.17 10.90 26.28
N THR A 183 2.62 9.64 26.33
CA THR A 183 1.83 8.52 26.85
C THR A 183 1.33 8.77 28.27
N LYS A 184 2.12 9.44 29.12
CA LYS A 184 1.75 9.84 30.48
C LYS A 184 0.56 10.81 30.51
N ASP A 185 0.50 11.74 29.56
CA ASP A 185 -0.64 12.66 29.44
C ASP A 185 -1.90 11.90 29.02
N MET A 186 -1.76 11.02 28.02
CA MET A 186 -2.86 10.29 27.40
C MET A 186 -3.37 9.13 28.26
N ALA A 187 -2.54 8.51 29.12
CA ALA A 187 -2.93 7.39 29.99
C ALA A 187 -4.05 7.77 30.99
N LYS A 188 -4.24 9.07 31.26
CA LYS A 188 -5.29 9.58 32.16
C LYS A 188 -6.63 9.80 31.44
N GLU A 189 -6.64 9.71 30.12
CA GLU A 189 -7.81 9.99 29.29
C GLU A 189 -8.59 8.71 28.97
N GLN A 190 -9.87 8.85 28.66
CA GLN A 190 -10.68 7.78 28.09
C GLN A 190 -10.40 7.69 26.60
N LEU A 191 -9.79 6.59 26.17
CA LEU A 191 -9.27 6.43 24.83
C LEU A 191 -10.17 5.56 23.93
N ILE A 192 -10.39 6.02 22.72
CA ILE A 192 -11.04 5.25 21.66
C ILE A 192 -9.94 4.77 20.71
N PHE A 193 -9.83 3.45 20.57
CA PHE A 193 -8.90 2.81 19.65
C PHE A 193 -9.64 2.25 18.44
N PHE A 194 -8.91 2.00 17.35
CA PHE A 194 -9.43 1.22 16.23
C PHE A 194 -9.60 -0.27 16.57
N ASN A 195 -10.11 -1.06 15.64
CA ASN A 195 -10.23 -2.50 15.81
C ASN A 195 -8.85 -3.18 15.94
N ALA A 196 -8.84 -4.43 16.38
CA ALA A 196 -7.62 -5.14 16.78
C ALA A 196 -6.62 -5.39 15.63
N ASP A 197 -7.08 -5.42 14.37
CA ASP A 197 -6.30 -5.61 13.17
C ASP A 197 -5.61 -4.31 12.64
N SER A 198 -5.71 -3.22 13.40
CA SER A 198 -5.04 -1.95 13.10
C SER A 198 -3.58 -1.98 13.54
N VAL A 199 -2.66 -1.77 12.59
CA VAL A 199 -1.22 -1.59 12.86
C VAL A 199 -0.98 -0.40 13.79
N GLN A 200 -1.70 0.71 13.61
CA GLN A 200 -1.61 1.88 14.49
C GLN A 200 -1.85 1.51 15.97
N ASN A 201 -2.86 0.67 16.24
CA ASN A 201 -3.12 0.23 17.61
C ASN A 201 -1.97 -0.57 18.21
N GLN A 202 -1.32 -1.41 17.42
CA GLN A 202 -0.16 -2.19 17.86
C GLN A 202 0.99 -1.27 18.24
N ILE A 203 1.29 -0.28 17.38
CA ILE A 203 2.32 0.72 17.64
C ILE A 203 2.02 1.50 18.92
N LEU A 204 0.80 2.01 19.05
CA LEU A 204 0.41 2.80 20.23
C LEU A 204 0.47 1.98 21.52
N LYS A 205 -0.06 0.76 21.53
CA LYS A 205 0.02 -0.12 22.71
C LYS A 205 1.46 -0.38 23.13
N MET A 206 2.30 -0.79 22.18
CA MET A 206 3.72 -1.00 22.43
C MET A 206 4.38 0.25 23.03
N ARG A 207 4.02 1.43 22.54
CA ARG A 207 4.54 2.70 23.03
C ARG A 207 4.12 2.95 24.47
N PHE A 208 2.84 2.74 24.81
CA PHE A 208 2.37 2.87 26.20
C PHE A 208 3.11 1.90 27.13
N GLU A 209 3.29 0.64 26.71
CA GLU A 209 3.99 -0.39 27.48
C GLU A 209 5.47 -0.04 27.69
N MET A 210 6.18 0.41 26.65
CA MET A 210 7.58 0.84 26.76
C MET A 210 7.78 2.00 27.74
N ASP A 211 6.82 2.90 27.82
CA ASP A 211 6.84 4.05 28.73
C ASP A 211 6.26 3.71 30.13
N GLY A 212 5.93 2.43 30.40
CA GLY A 212 5.40 1.97 31.69
C GLY A 212 3.97 2.43 31.97
N HIS A 213 3.20 2.72 30.94
CA HIS A 213 1.81 3.17 31.07
C HIS A 213 0.83 2.17 30.45
N THR A 214 -0.40 2.17 30.96
CA THR A 214 -1.50 1.37 30.36
C THR A 214 -2.55 2.31 29.79
N PRO A 215 -2.92 2.19 28.50
CA PRO A 215 -3.96 3.02 27.93
C PRO A 215 -5.34 2.64 28.48
N ASN A 216 -6.12 3.62 28.91
CA ASN A 216 -7.51 3.43 29.36
C ASN A 216 -8.44 3.35 28.14
N ILE A 217 -8.52 2.18 27.50
CA ILE A 217 -9.32 1.97 26.30
C ILE A 217 -10.76 1.67 26.69
N VAL A 218 -11.66 2.62 26.42
CA VAL A 218 -13.09 2.50 26.75
C VAL A 218 -13.95 2.04 25.57
N MET A 219 -13.44 2.21 24.35
CA MET A 219 -14.17 1.84 23.13
C MET A 219 -13.19 1.42 22.02
N ARG A 220 -13.66 0.54 21.12
CA ARG A 220 -13.03 0.22 19.85
C ARG A 220 -14.01 0.46 18.71
N SER A 221 -13.59 1.23 17.71
CA SER A 221 -14.42 1.53 16.55
C SER A 221 -13.55 1.81 15.33
N SER A 222 -13.93 1.28 14.18
CA SER A 222 -13.35 1.65 12.88
C SER A 222 -14.11 2.78 12.20
N GLN A 223 -15.25 3.18 12.77
CA GLN A 223 -16.07 4.26 12.20
C GLN A 223 -15.56 5.62 12.67
N ILE A 224 -14.89 6.33 11.78
CA ILE A 224 -14.26 7.62 12.07
C ILE A 224 -15.28 8.66 12.49
N TYR A 225 -16.41 8.74 11.77
CA TYR A 225 -17.48 9.69 12.12
C TYR A 225 -18.00 9.46 13.55
N THR A 226 -18.33 8.22 13.90
CA THR A 226 -18.77 7.86 15.26
C THR A 226 -17.73 8.25 16.30
N THR A 227 -16.45 7.92 16.06
CA THR A 227 -15.34 8.25 16.95
C THR A 227 -15.23 9.76 17.17
N LEU A 228 -15.34 10.57 16.12
CA LEU A 228 -15.31 12.01 16.22
C LEU A 228 -16.50 12.58 16.99
N GLN A 229 -17.70 12.00 16.89
CA GLN A 229 -18.85 12.43 17.69
C GLN A 229 -18.60 12.21 19.20
N PHE A 230 -17.97 11.09 19.59
CA PHE A 230 -17.56 10.87 20.97
C PHE A 230 -16.50 11.87 21.42
N VAL A 231 -15.48 12.14 20.60
CA VAL A 231 -14.43 13.12 20.92
C VAL A 231 -15.01 14.51 21.15
N LYS A 232 -15.96 14.95 20.33
CA LYS A 232 -16.66 16.24 20.46
C LYS A 232 -17.38 16.43 21.81
N THR A 233 -17.67 15.36 22.55
CA THR A 233 -18.26 15.48 23.89
C THR A 233 -17.27 16.01 24.95
N GLY A 234 -15.98 16.13 24.60
CA GLY A 234 -14.93 16.60 25.49
C GLY A 234 -14.41 15.57 26.50
N LYS A 235 -14.93 14.35 26.49
CA LYS A 235 -14.58 13.31 27.47
C LYS A 235 -13.62 12.23 26.92
N TYR A 236 -13.47 12.15 25.61
CA TYR A 236 -12.75 11.08 24.94
C TYR A 236 -11.64 11.62 24.05
N GLY A 237 -10.56 10.85 23.92
CA GLY A 237 -9.53 11.08 22.94
C GLY A 237 -9.41 9.90 21.99
N CYS A 238 -9.01 10.16 20.74
CA CYS A 238 -8.74 9.14 19.74
C CYS A 238 -7.42 9.44 19.00
N PHE A 239 -7.06 8.54 18.10
CA PHE A 239 -5.83 8.67 17.30
C PHE A 239 -6.16 8.64 15.82
N LEU A 240 -5.78 9.68 15.09
CA LEU A 240 -5.94 9.78 13.65
C LEU A 240 -4.60 10.08 12.99
N TYR A 241 -4.56 10.08 11.67
CA TYR A 241 -3.41 10.56 10.91
C TYR A 241 -3.44 12.09 10.81
N SER A 242 -2.26 12.70 10.81
CA SER A 242 -2.13 14.16 10.77
C SER A 242 -2.84 14.78 9.56
N SER A 243 -2.69 14.15 8.37
CA SER A 243 -3.36 14.57 7.14
C SER A 243 -4.90 14.57 7.22
N MET A 244 -5.49 13.84 8.17
CA MET A 244 -6.95 13.84 8.36
C MET A 244 -7.43 15.06 9.12
N THR A 245 -6.60 15.66 9.99
CA THR A 245 -7.03 16.74 10.88
C THR A 245 -7.33 18.03 10.12
N ASP A 246 -6.65 18.28 9.01
CA ASP A 246 -6.88 19.45 8.18
C ASP A 246 -8.26 19.41 7.51
N ASN A 247 -8.74 18.22 7.17
CA ASN A 247 -10.08 17.99 6.63
C ASN A 247 -11.18 18.11 7.69
N PHE A 248 -10.84 18.09 8.97
CA PHE A 248 -11.79 18.20 10.09
C PHE A 248 -11.75 19.57 10.80
N SER A 249 -11.07 20.56 10.26
CA SER A 249 -10.91 21.90 10.84
C SER A 249 -12.24 22.60 11.22
N THR A 250 -13.36 22.18 10.63
CA THR A 250 -14.71 22.66 10.98
C THR A 250 -15.37 21.87 12.13
N SER A 251 -14.70 20.86 12.70
CA SER A 251 -15.35 19.84 13.52
C SER A 251 -15.24 20.01 15.04
N ASN A 252 -14.70 21.13 15.55
CA ASN A 252 -14.44 21.32 16.99
C ASN A 252 -13.54 20.24 17.61
N VAL A 253 -12.61 19.69 16.81
CA VAL A 253 -11.63 18.68 17.22
C VAL A 253 -10.24 19.14 16.79
N THR A 254 -9.28 19.01 17.71
CA THR A 254 -7.87 19.34 17.47
C THR A 254 -7.02 18.08 17.49
N GLY A 255 -6.06 17.98 16.55
CA GLY A 255 -5.03 16.94 16.50
C GLY A 255 -3.74 17.43 17.13
N ILE A 256 -3.27 16.76 18.18
CA ILE A 256 -2.06 17.12 18.93
C ILE A 256 -0.96 16.13 18.58
N PRO A 257 0.23 16.57 18.13
CA PRO A 257 1.36 15.70 17.86
C PRO A 257 1.77 14.86 19.08
N LEU A 258 2.16 13.62 18.84
CA LEU A 258 2.74 12.75 19.88
C LEU A 258 4.21 13.08 20.11
N ASN A 259 4.68 12.98 21.34
CA ASN A 259 6.08 13.13 21.69
C ASN A 259 6.61 11.88 22.43
N PRO A 260 7.61 11.18 21.84
CA PRO A 260 8.15 11.33 20.49
C PRO A 260 7.10 11.01 19.41
N PRO A 261 7.29 11.52 18.16
CA PRO A 261 6.31 11.31 17.11
C PRO A 261 6.18 9.84 16.70
N VAL A 262 4.96 9.41 16.41
CA VAL A 262 4.67 8.10 15.82
C VAL A 262 4.47 8.30 14.31
N ARG A 263 5.53 7.98 13.57
CA ARG A 263 5.52 8.06 12.10
C ARG A 263 4.90 6.81 11.52
N ILE A 264 4.30 6.95 10.36
CA ILE A 264 3.72 5.85 9.57
C ILE A 264 4.14 5.97 8.11
N LYS A 265 4.22 4.83 7.44
CA LYS A 265 4.37 4.74 5.98
C LYS A 265 3.12 4.15 5.39
N ILE A 266 2.54 4.85 4.43
CA ILE A 266 1.38 4.38 3.66
C ILE A 266 1.90 3.86 2.33
N GLY A 267 1.46 2.69 1.94
CA GLY A 267 1.87 2.11 0.67
C GLY A 267 0.92 1.03 0.18
N MET A 268 1.20 0.57 -1.03
CA MET A 268 0.53 -0.59 -1.61
C MET A 268 1.39 -1.84 -1.40
N VAL A 269 0.71 -2.97 -1.18
CA VAL A 269 1.34 -4.29 -1.10
C VAL A 269 0.57 -5.28 -1.98
N TRP A 270 1.31 -6.23 -2.60
CA TRP A 270 0.74 -7.35 -3.34
C TRP A 270 1.66 -8.57 -3.25
N LYS A 271 1.09 -9.75 -3.47
CA LYS A 271 1.80 -11.03 -3.29
C LYS A 271 2.92 -11.20 -4.30
N LYS A 272 4.12 -11.60 -3.84
CA LYS A 272 5.32 -11.79 -4.70
C LYS A 272 5.13 -12.82 -5.80
N SER A 273 4.41 -13.89 -5.52
CA SER A 273 4.17 -14.99 -6.47
C SER A 273 2.97 -14.73 -7.39
N LYS A 274 2.22 -13.63 -7.19
CA LYS A 274 1.03 -13.34 -7.98
C LYS A 274 1.42 -12.90 -9.38
N TYR A 275 0.71 -13.42 -10.37
CA TYR A 275 0.75 -12.86 -11.71
C TYR A 275 0.08 -11.48 -11.70
N ILE A 276 0.82 -10.48 -12.14
CA ILE A 276 0.32 -9.11 -12.22
C ILE A 276 -0.41 -8.97 -13.57
N SER A 277 -1.75 -8.92 -13.53
CA SER A 277 -2.55 -8.68 -14.73
C SER A 277 -2.33 -7.26 -15.29
N GLY A 278 -2.72 -7.02 -16.54
CA GLY A 278 -2.65 -5.69 -17.13
C GLY A 278 -3.45 -4.65 -16.32
N ASP A 279 -4.66 -5.01 -15.88
CA ASP A 279 -5.54 -4.12 -15.09
C ASP A 279 -4.90 -3.78 -13.73
N MET A 280 -4.30 -4.78 -13.07
CA MET A 280 -3.56 -4.55 -11.82
C MET A 280 -2.33 -3.65 -12.02
N LEU A 281 -1.55 -3.86 -13.08
CA LEU A 281 -0.39 -3.03 -13.39
C LEU A 281 -0.81 -1.58 -13.68
N THR A 282 -1.88 -1.39 -14.42
CA THR A 282 -2.47 -0.07 -14.70
C THR A 282 -2.87 0.64 -13.42
N PHE A 283 -3.54 -0.05 -12.49
CA PHE A 283 -3.92 0.51 -11.20
C PHE A 283 -2.70 0.88 -10.34
N LEU A 284 -1.70 0.00 -10.25
CA LEU A 284 -0.47 0.26 -9.49
C LEU A 284 0.28 1.48 -10.04
N HIS A 285 0.40 1.56 -11.37
CA HIS A 285 1.04 2.70 -12.04
C HIS A 285 0.28 4.00 -11.80
N PHE A 286 -1.04 3.97 -12.05
CA PHE A 286 -1.90 5.14 -11.87
C PHE A 286 -1.82 5.67 -10.43
N THR A 287 -1.98 4.80 -9.43
CA THR A 287 -1.95 5.19 -8.01
C THR A 287 -0.62 5.84 -7.64
N ARG A 288 0.51 5.29 -8.10
CA ARG A 288 1.83 5.87 -7.84
C ARG A 288 1.98 7.25 -8.47
N MET A 289 1.57 7.41 -9.73
CA MET A 289 1.65 8.71 -10.42
C MET A 289 0.73 9.74 -9.79
N TYR A 290 -0.49 9.33 -9.43
CA TYR A 290 -1.46 10.18 -8.77
C TYR A 290 -0.91 10.80 -7.49
N TYR A 291 -0.33 10.00 -6.58
CA TYR A 291 0.23 10.52 -5.33
C TYR A 291 1.58 11.22 -5.47
N LYS A 292 2.24 11.07 -6.59
CA LYS A 292 3.41 11.90 -6.93
C LYS A 292 3.00 13.31 -7.34
N GLU A 293 1.87 13.44 -8.03
CA GLU A 293 1.30 14.73 -8.48
C GLU A 293 0.45 15.40 -7.40
N HIS A 294 -0.20 14.61 -6.55
CA HIS A 294 -1.08 15.04 -5.45
C HIS A 294 -0.53 14.48 -4.13
N PRO A 295 0.54 15.04 -3.57
CA PRO A 295 1.13 14.53 -2.34
C PRO A 295 0.14 14.68 -1.19
N LEU A 296 -0.02 13.60 -0.39
CA LEU A 296 -0.97 13.51 0.73
C LEU A 296 -0.65 14.48 1.88
N ILE A 297 0.57 14.99 1.93
CA ILE A 297 1.04 15.97 2.91
C ILE A 297 1.90 16.95 2.12
N GLU A 298 1.52 18.22 2.12
CA GLU A 298 2.40 19.28 1.64
C GLU A 298 3.67 19.29 2.50
N LYS A 299 4.82 19.41 1.84
CA LYS A 299 6.16 19.33 2.45
C LYS A 299 6.42 20.48 3.43
#